data_da1918df9122529075872d697826f160
#
_entry.id   da1918df9122529075872d697826f160
#
_cell.length_a   1.000
_cell.length_b   1.000
_cell.length_c   1.000
_cell.angle_alpha   90.00
_cell.angle_beta   90.00
_cell.angle_gamma   90.00
#
_symmetry.space_group_name_H-M   'P 1'
#
loop_
_entity.id
_entity.type
_entity.pdbx_description
1 polymer ?
#
loop_
_entity_poly.entity_id
_entity_poly.type
_entity_poly.pdbx_seq_one_letter_code
_entity_poly.pdbx_strand_id
1 'polypeptide(L)'
;MRKIEINKLSKIYEVRKLNSDDVQMIYLFCKGNTQYYKYSGKELTIHLIEQDLVITPPGISSEQKYYIGFYEHGKLVAVMDLIDGYPNGDYVYIGFFMMDCKLQGNGIGSIIVSEALEYLREQGFQKSRLGIDQHNPQSNHFWRKNGFEIVREVEIEEGIILVAEKQL
;
A
#
# COMPACT_ATOMS: atom_id res chain seq x y z
N MET A 1 -1.88 21.29 -1.42
CA MET A 1 -1.33 19.93 -1.30
C MET A 1 -0.64 19.79 0.05
N ARG A 2 -0.99 18.77 0.81
CA ARG A 2 -0.33 18.45 2.07
C ARG A 2 1.07 17.89 1.79
N LYS A 3 2.00 18.12 2.69
CA LYS A 3 3.33 17.51 2.57
C LYS A 3 3.41 16.33 3.55
N ILE A 4 3.37 15.13 3.04
CA ILE A 4 3.59 13.93 3.85
C ILE A 4 5.10 13.80 4.12
N GLU A 5 5.48 13.89 5.38
CA GLU A 5 6.84 13.61 5.84
C GLU A 5 6.98 12.10 6.08
N ILE A 6 7.54 11.40 5.11
CA ILE A 6 7.55 9.93 5.12
C ILE A 6 8.24 9.31 6.32
N ASN A 7 9.25 9.99 6.88
CA ASN A 7 9.95 9.55 8.10
C ASN A 7 9.07 9.55 9.35
N LYS A 8 7.90 10.17 9.30
CA LYS A 8 6.93 10.18 10.40
C LYS A 8 5.83 9.13 10.29
N LEU A 9 5.80 8.37 9.18
CA LEU A 9 4.82 7.33 8.94
C LEU A 9 5.00 6.09 9.84
N SER A 10 6.14 5.94 10.49
CA SER A 10 6.37 4.92 11.52
C SER A 10 7.22 5.49 12.65
N LYS A 11 6.92 5.04 13.87
CA LYS A 11 7.70 5.33 15.09
C LYS A 11 8.76 4.24 15.33
N ILE A 12 8.60 3.08 14.72
CA ILE A 12 9.42 1.88 14.96
C ILE A 12 10.39 1.66 13.79
N TYR A 13 9.91 1.82 12.55
CA TYR A 13 10.68 1.50 11.35
C TYR A 13 11.21 2.76 10.68
N GLU A 14 12.41 2.66 10.12
CA GLU A 14 12.92 3.69 9.21
C GLU A 14 12.14 3.63 7.90
N VAL A 15 11.65 4.78 7.42
CA VAL A 15 10.89 4.87 6.18
C VAL A 15 11.69 5.62 5.12
N ARG A 16 11.84 5.01 3.95
CA ARG A 16 12.56 5.56 2.79
C ARG A 16 11.67 5.59 1.56
N LYS A 17 11.81 6.63 0.75
CA LYS A 17 11.21 6.66 -0.58
C LYS A 17 11.97 5.71 -1.51
N LEU A 18 11.23 4.88 -2.23
CA LEU A 18 11.78 3.97 -3.23
C LEU A 18 11.64 4.59 -4.62
N ASN A 19 12.57 4.28 -5.49
CA ASN A 19 12.65 4.82 -6.86
C ASN A 19 13.15 3.75 -7.85
N SER A 20 13.43 4.17 -9.08
CA SER A 20 13.88 3.27 -10.15
C SER A 20 15.17 2.50 -9.85
N ASP A 21 16.04 3.00 -8.96
CA ASP A 21 17.24 2.29 -8.55
C ASP A 21 16.93 1.10 -7.62
N ASP A 22 15.74 1.06 -7.03
CA ASP A 22 15.29 0.04 -6.08
C ASP A 22 14.50 -1.11 -6.74
N VAL A 23 14.26 -1.05 -8.05
CA VAL A 23 13.38 -1.99 -8.78
C VAL A 23 13.76 -3.45 -8.54
N GLN A 24 15.04 -3.78 -8.63
CA GLN A 24 15.52 -5.15 -8.42
C GLN A 24 15.26 -5.63 -6.99
N MET A 25 15.49 -4.77 -6.00
CA MET A 25 15.23 -5.08 -4.59
C MET A 25 13.74 -5.30 -4.34
N ILE A 26 12.88 -4.43 -4.89
CA ILE A 26 11.42 -4.57 -4.77
C ILE A 26 10.95 -5.86 -5.43
N TYR A 27 11.45 -6.17 -6.62
CA TYR A 27 11.12 -7.42 -7.32
C TYR A 27 11.45 -8.66 -6.47
N LEU A 28 12.66 -8.74 -5.92
CA LEU A 28 13.09 -9.85 -5.08
C LEU A 28 12.26 -9.95 -3.80
N PHE A 29 11.91 -8.81 -3.20
CA PHE A 29 11.02 -8.73 -2.05
C PHE A 29 9.63 -9.28 -2.36
N CYS A 30 9.04 -8.85 -3.46
CA CYS A 30 7.69 -9.28 -3.88
C CYS A 30 7.65 -10.75 -4.31
N LYS A 31 8.74 -11.29 -4.83
CA LYS A 31 8.83 -12.67 -5.34
C LYS A 31 8.49 -13.73 -4.28
N GLY A 32 8.71 -13.44 -3.00
CA GLY A 32 8.32 -14.31 -1.88
C GLY A 32 6.81 -14.38 -1.63
N ASN A 33 6.03 -13.46 -2.20
CA ASN A 33 4.59 -13.31 -1.95
C ASN A 33 3.75 -13.92 -3.08
N THR A 34 3.92 -15.20 -3.33
CA THR A 34 3.28 -15.93 -4.45
C THR A 34 1.76 -15.91 -4.41
N GLN A 35 1.16 -15.94 -3.23
CA GLN A 35 -0.29 -15.91 -3.06
C GLN A 35 -0.91 -14.59 -3.57
N TYR A 36 -0.27 -13.46 -3.29
CA TYR A 36 -0.75 -12.17 -3.77
C TYR A 36 -0.86 -12.15 -5.29
N TYR A 37 0.19 -12.55 -6.00
CA TYR A 37 0.22 -12.54 -7.47
C TYR A 37 -0.69 -13.58 -8.09
N LYS A 38 -0.91 -14.70 -7.42
CA LYS A 38 -1.90 -15.69 -7.83
C LYS A 38 -3.31 -15.10 -7.93
N TYR A 39 -3.71 -14.31 -6.92
CA TYR A 39 -5.05 -13.71 -6.88
C TYR A 39 -5.16 -12.41 -7.69
N SER A 40 -4.09 -11.64 -7.83
CA SER A 40 -4.11 -10.38 -8.58
C SER A 40 -4.29 -10.54 -10.08
N GLY A 41 -4.07 -11.75 -10.62
CA GLY A 41 -4.10 -12.00 -12.05
C GLY A 41 -2.94 -11.37 -12.84
N LYS A 42 -1.98 -10.79 -12.15
CA LYS A 42 -0.79 -10.15 -12.74
C LYS A 42 0.43 -11.01 -12.55
N GLU A 43 1.25 -11.14 -13.59
CA GLU A 43 2.56 -11.75 -13.49
C GLU A 43 3.57 -10.76 -12.89
N LEU A 44 4.30 -11.18 -11.86
CA LEU A 44 5.37 -10.37 -11.29
C LEU A 44 6.56 -10.34 -12.25
N THR A 45 6.88 -9.16 -12.75
CA THR A 45 8.03 -8.87 -13.62
C THR A 45 8.72 -7.60 -13.16
N ILE A 46 9.97 -7.40 -13.61
CA ILE A 46 10.68 -6.12 -13.42
C ILE A 46 9.87 -4.96 -14.00
N HIS A 47 9.30 -5.14 -15.19
CA HIS A 47 8.48 -4.12 -15.84
C HIS A 47 7.23 -3.75 -15.03
N LEU A 48 6.56 -4.73 -14.40
CA LEU A 48 5.44 -4.45 -13.49
C LEU A 48 5.86 -3.52 -12.35
N ILE A 49 7.01 -3.79 -11.72
CA ILE A 49 7.53 -2.97 -10.63
C ILE A 49 7.86 -1.54 -11.12
N GLU A 50 8.49 -1.42 -12.30
CA GLU A 50 8.78 -0.12 -12.91
C GLU A 50 7.49 0.70 -13.13
N GLN A 51 6.44 0.06 -13.62
CA GLN A 51 5.13 0.70 -13.81
C GLN A 51 4.50 1.10 -12.48
N ASP A 52 4.51 0.22 -11.49
CA ASP A 52 3.92 0.47 -10.17
C ASP A 52 4.56 1.66 -9.45
N LEU A 53 5.86 1.88 -9.66
CA LEU A 53 6.57 3.01 -9.07
C LEU A 53 6.07 4.38 -9.57
N VAL A 54 5.53 4.45 -10.77
CA VAL A 54 5.21 5.73 -11.44
C VAL A 54 3.73 5.93 -11.73
N ILE A 55 2.94 4.86 -11.83
CA ILE A 55 1.52 4.96 -12.17
C ILE A 55 0.75 5.71 -11.09
N THR A 56 -0.12 6.63 -11.53
CA THR A 56 -1.04 7.35 -10.67
C THR A 56 -2.47 7.25 -11.19
N PRO A 57 -3.47 7.37 -10.32
CA PRO A 57 -4.86 7.49 -10.74
C PRO A 57 -5.07 8.73 -11.63
N PRO A 58 -6.14 8.75 -12.44
CA PRO A 58 -6.47 9.93 -13.24
C PRO A 58 -6.59 11.20 -12.40
N GLY A 59 -5.94 12.29 -12.87
CA GLY A 59 -5.97 13.58 -12.20
C GLY A 59 -4.97 13.75 -11.05
N ILE A 60 -4.19 12.72 -10.75
CA ILE A 60 -3.17 12.75 -9.69
C ILE A 60 -1.78 12.92 -10.29
N SER A 61 -1.01 13.87 -9.77
CA SER A 61 0.38 14.11 -10.20
C SER A 61 1.36 13.12 -9.51
N SER A 62 2.53 12.96 -10.11
CA SER A 62 3.60 12.13 -9.52
C SER A 62 4.09 12.64 -8.16
N GLU A 63 3.93 13.92 -7.88
CA GLU A 63 4.29 14.52 -6.58
C GLU A 63 3.39 14.07 -5.42
N GLN A 64 2.19 13.58 -5.75
CA GLN A 64 1.21 13.07 -4.78
C GLN A 64 1.40 11.58 -4.49
N LYS A 65 2.34 10.93 -5.16
CA LYS A 65 2.64 9.50 -5.00
C LYS A 65 3.87 9.28 -4.12
N TYR A 66 3.70 8.41 -3.13
CA TYR A 66 4.74 8.02 -2.19
C TYR A 66 4.89 6.50 -2.19
N TYR A 67 5.77 5.98 -3.02
CA TYR A 67 6.13 4.55 -2.99
C TYR A 67 7.30 4.40 -1.99
N ILE A 68 7.05 3.73 -0.87
CA ILE A 68 7.94 3.74 0.29
C ILE A 68 8.25 2.33 0.79
N GLY A 69 9.41 2.21 1.42
CA GLY A 69 9.84 1.01 2.12
C GLY A 69 10.04 1.27 3.61
N PHE A 70 9.65 0.30 4.43
CA PHE A 70 9.87 0.28 5.87
C PHE A 70 11.04 -0.64 6.17
N TYR A 71 12.01 -0.16 6.94
CA TYR A 71 13.26 -0.85 7.20
C TYR A 71 13.50 -1.04 8.69
N GLU A 72 14.02 -2.21 9.05
CA GLU A 72 14.53 -2.55 10.37
C GLU A 72 15.98 -3.01 10.25
N HIS A 73 16.90 -2.32 10.92
CA HIS A 73 18.34 -2.61 10.84
C HIS A 73 18.86 -2.74 9.40
N GLY A 74 18.45 -1.82 8.53
CA GLY A 74 18.82 -1.79 7.11
C GLY A 74 18.14 -2.83 6.22
N LYS A 75 17.21 -3.63 6.75
CA LYS A 75 16.50 -4.67 6.04
C LYS A 75 15.06 -4.24 5.74
N LEU A 76 14.64 -4.40 4.48
CA LEU A 76 13.27 -4.10 4.05
C LEU A 76 12.29 -5.08 4.68
N VAL A 77 11.31 -4.56 5.43
CA VAL A 77 10.26 -5.36 6.08
C VAL A 77 8.89 -5.21 5.43
N ALA A 78 8.61 -4.06 4.81
CA ALA A 78 7.36 -3.80 4.12
C ALA A 78 7.54 -2.76 3.02
N VAL A 79 6.66 -2.78 2.02
CA VAL A 79 6.51 -1.73 1.01
C VAL A 79 5.08 -1.22 1.02
N MET A 80 4.91 0.07 0.74
CA MET A 80 3.59 0.72 0.68
C MET A 80 3.58 1.77 -0.41
N ASP A 81 2.50 1.83 -1.18
CA ASP A 81 2.21 2.89 -2.13
C ASP A 81 1.08 3.77 -1.58
N LEU A 82 1.39 5.02 -1.28
CA LEU A 82 0.43 6.02 -0.80
C LEU A 82 0.18 7.07 -1.87
N ILE A 83 -1.07 7.44 -2.06
CA ILE A 83 -1.50 8.49 -2.97
C ILE A 83 -2.26 9.56 -2.18
N ASP A 84 -1.73 10.77 -2.14
CA ASP A 84 -2.38 11.93 -1.52
C ASP A 84 -3.52 12.44 -2.42
N GLY A 85 -4.72 12.57 -1.84
CA GLY A 85 -5.82 13.26 -2.48
C GLY A 85 -6.64 12.44 -3.49
N TYR A 86 -6.64 11.11 -3.42
CA TYR A 86 -7.48 10.27 -4.27
C TYR A 86 -8.50 9.47 -3.45
N PRO A 87 -9.79 9.52 -3.80
CA PRO A 87 -10.45 10.15 -4.97
C PRO A 87 -10.66 11.66 -4.84
N ASN A 88 -10.40 12.25 -3.70
CA ASN A 88 -10.44 13.71 -3.47
C ASN A 88 -9.55 14.08 -2.28
N GLY A 89 -9.43 15.38 -2.01
CA GLY A 89 -8.48 15.92 -1.02
C GLY A 89 -8.64 15.44 0.43
N ASP A 90 -9.76 14.84 0.79
CA ASP A 90 -9.95 14.29 2.15
C ASP A 90 -9.37 12.89 2.33
N TYR A 91 -8.96 12.26 1.25
CA TYR A 91 -8.52 10.88 1.23
C TYR A 91 -7.02 10.73 1.07
N VAL A 92 -6.48 9.70 1.73
CA VAL A 92 -5.26 9.01 1.31
C VAL A 92 -5.63 7.64 0.75
N TYR A 93 -5.06 7.29 -0.41
CA TYR A 93 -5.29 6.00 -1.05
C TYR A 93 -4.06 5.10 -0.86
N ILE A 94 -4.29 3.86 -0.43
CA ILE A 94 -3.25 2.84 -0.35
C ILE A 94 -3.34 2.02 -1.62
N GLY A 95 -2.44 2.28 -2.56
CA GLY A 95 -2.39 1.58 -3.84
C GLY A 95 -1.80 0.18 -3.74
N PHE A 96 -0.89 -0.02 -2.79
CA PHE A 96 -0.21 -1.28 -2.56
C PHE A 96 0.32 -1.35 -1.13
N PHE A 97 0.25 -2.52 -0.52
CA PHE A 97 0.91 -2.82 0.75
C PHE A 97 1.33 -4.28 0.79
N MET A 98 2.59 -4.53 1.09
CA MET A 98 3.13 -5.88 1.15
C MET A 98 4.17 -6.01 2.26
N MET A 99 4.03 -7.06 3.06
CA MET A 99 5.01 -7.48 4.07
C MET A 99 6.02 -8.46 3.48
N ASP A 100 7.23 -8.47 4.03
CA ASP A 100 8.14 -9.60 3.83
C ASP A 100 7.38 -10.89 4.19
N CYS A 101 7.38 -11.87 3.27
CA CYS A 101 6.64 -13.11 3.45
C CYS A 101 7.05 -13.88 4.71
N LYS A 102 8.29 -13.71 5.18
CA LYS A 102 8.81 -14.33 6.41
C LYS A 102 8.31 -13.67 7.70
N LEU A 103 7.79 -12.44 7.60
CA LEU A 103 7.33 -11.65 8.74
C LEU A 103 5.81 -11.59 8.85
N GLN A 104 5.09 -12.18 7.93
CA GLN A 104 3.62 -12.21 7.94
C GLN A 104 3.08 -13.06 9.11
N GLY A 105 1.88 -12.71 9.59
CA GLY A 105 1.21 -13.43 10.66
C GLY A 105 1.66 -13.06 12.08
N ASN A 106 2.53 -12.07 12.27
CA ASN A 106 3.06 -11.63 13.58
C ASN A 106 2.51 -10.27 14.03
N GLY A 107 1.51 -9.71 13.34
CA GLY A 107 0.92 -8.41 13.67
C GLY A 107 1.73 -7.19 13.24
N ILE A 108 2.89 -7.37 12.62
CA ILE A 108 3.78 -6.28 12.20
C ILE A 108 3.11 -5.39 11.15
N GLY A 109 2.44 -5.99 10.17
CA GLY A 109 1.71 -5.23 9.14
C GLY A 109 0.63 -4.34 9.72
N SER A 110 -0.11 -4.83 10.71
CA SER A 110 -1.13 -4.04 11.42
C SER A 110 -0.54 -2.86 12.18
N ILE A 111 0.64 -3.03 12.78
CA ILE A 111 1.36 -1.94 13.47
C ILE A 111 1.78 -0.88 12.46
N ILE A 112 2.38 -1.26 11.36
CA ILE A 112 2.83 -0.33 10.30
C ILE A 112 1.65 0.47 9.75
N VAL A 113 0.55 -0.19 9.39
CA VAL A 113 -0.65 0.47 8.87
C VAL A 113 -1.25 1.41 9.91
N SER A 114 -1.37 0.97 11.16
CA SER A 114 -1.92 1.79 12.26
C SER A 114 -1.11 3.06 12.49
N GLU A 115 0.22 2.97 12.58
CA GLU A 115 1.10 4.14 12.76
C GLU A 115 1.00 5.12 11.58
N ALA A 116 1.03 4.59 10.36
CA ALA A 116 0.93 5.41 9.15
C ALA A 116 -0.41 6.16 9.09
N LEU A 117 -1.52 5.47 9.36
CA LEU A 117 -2.85 6.09 9.32
C LEU A 117 -3.05 7.08 10.46
N GLU A 118 -2.50 6.85 11.66
CA GLU A 118 -2.54 7.82 12.76
C GLU A 118 -1.82 9.12 12.37
N TYR A 119 -0.61 9.02 11.85
CA TYR A 119 0.12 10.20 11.35
C TYR A 119 -0.67 10.93 10.26
N LEU A 120 -1.22 10.20 9.28
CA LEU A 120 -1.99 10.81 8.18
C LEU A 120 -3.27 11.51 8.69
N ARG A 121 -3.94 10.95 9.71
CA ARG A 121 -5.05 11.62 10.39
C ARG A 121 -4.61 12.95 11.02
N GLU A 122 -3.46 12.97 11.66
CA GLU A 122 -2.89 14.20 12.24
C GLU A 122 -2.54 15.25 11.17
N GLN A 123 -2.24 14.80 9.93
CA GLN A 123 -2.06 15.69 8.78
C GLN A 123 -3.37 16.19 8.18
N GLY A 124 -4.53 15.79 8.73
CA GLY A 124 -5.85 16.26 8.33
C GLY A 124 -6.54 15.43 7.24
N PHE A 125 -6.04 14.22 6.93
CA PHE A 125 -6.81 13.28 6.13
C PHE A 125 -7.99 12.76 6.93
N GLN A 126 -9.14 12.63 6.28
CA GLN A 126 -10.38 12.19 6.91
C GLN A 126 -10.63 10.70 6.72
N LYS A 127 -10.17 10.16 5.58
CA LYS A 127 -10.41 8.78 5.19
C LYS A 127 -9.19 8.16 4.51
N SER A 128 -9.07 6.85 4.65
CA SER A 128 -8.22 6.02 3.81
C SER A 128 -9.07 5.12 2.94
N ARG A 129 -8.65 4.92 1.68
CA ARG A 129 -9.30 4.02 0.72
C ARG A 129 -8.29 3.09 0.08
N LEU A 130 -8.74 1.90 -0.27
CA LEU A 130 -7.96 0.90 -1.01
C LEU A 130 -8.86 -0.05 -1.80
N GLY A 131 -8.23 -0.85 -2.66
CA GLY A 131 -8.89 -1.93 -3.38
C GLY A 131 -8.40 -3.29 -2.86
N ILE A 132 -9.34 -4.23 -2.71
CA ILE A 132 -9.06 -5.60 -2.30
C ILE A 132 -9.50 -6.53 -3.42
N ASP A 133 -8.63 -7.43 -3.88
CA ASP A 133 -9.06 -8.52 -4.76
C ASP A 133 -10.10 -9.39 -4.03
N GLN A 134 -11.27 -9.54 -4.63
CA GLN A 134 -12.41 -10.23 -4.01
C GLN A 134 -12.05 -11.65 -3.55
N HIS A 135 -11.21 -12.35 -4.30
CA HIS A 135 -10.87 -13.75 -4.06
C HIS A 135 -9.60 -13.94 -3.23
N ASN A 136 -8.94 -12.86 -2.77
CA ASN A 136 -7.77 -12.95 -1.93
C ASN A 136 -8.19 -12.99 -0.44
N PRO A 137 -8.24 -14.17 0.21
CA PRO A 137 -8.72 -14.28 1.59
C PRO A 137 -7.78 -13.62 2.60
N GLN A 138 -6.47 -13.64 2.35
CA GLN A 138 -5.48 -13.02 3.22
C GLN A 138 -5.64 -11.50 3.25
N SER A 139 -5.78 -10.88 2.08
CA SER A 139 -5.99 -9.44 1.95
C SER A 139 -7.33 -9.00 2.55
N ASN A 140 -8.41 -9.72 2.25
CA ASN A 140 -9.73 -9.48 2.85
C ASN A 140 -9.67 -9.50 4.38
N HIS A 141 -9.08 -10.53 4.96
CA HIS A 141 -8.95 -10.66 6.41
C HIS A 141 -8.12 -9.52 7.01
N PHE A 142 -6.96 -9.23 6.42
CA PHE A 142 -6.03 -8.21 6.91
C PHE A 142 -6.68 -6.83 6.95
N TRP A 143 -7.30 -6.37 5.85
CA TRP A 143 -7.87 -5.04 5.78
C TRP A 143 -9.13 -4.89 6.65
N ARG A 144 -10.00 -5.90 6.71
CA ARG A 144 -11.15 -5.89 7.61
C ARG A 144 -10.72 -5.84 9.08
N LYS A 145 -9.73 -6.63 9.46
CA LYS A 145 -9.13 -6.62 10.81
C LYS A 145 -8.58 -5.23 11.16
N ASN A 146 -8.06 -4.49 10.19
CA ASN A 146 -7.53 -3.14 10.38
C ASN A 146 -8.60 -2.03 10.25
N GLY A 147 -9.88 -2.38 10.24
CA GLY A 147 -11.00 -1.45 10.32
C GLY A 147 -11.49 -0.90 8.99
N PHE A 148 -11.06 -1.48 7.87
CA PHE A 148 -11.60 -1.12 6.56
C PHE A 148 -12.92 -1.84 6.30
N GLU A 149 -13.90 -1.09 5.77
CA GLU A 149 -15.22 -1.58 5.41
C GLU A 149 -15.43 -1.51 3.90
N ILE A 150 -16.00 -2.56 3.33
CA ILE A 150 -16.32 -2.60 1.90
C ILE A 150 -17.46 -1.63 1.60
N VAL A 151 -17.25 -0.70 0.69
CA VAL A 151 -18.24 0.31 0.29
C VAL A 151 -18.85 0.08 -1.09
N ARG A 152 -18.12 -0.62 -1.98
CA ARG A 152 -18.62 -1.01 -3.30
C ARG A 152 -17.75 -2.06 -3.96
N GLU A 153 -18.22 -2.62 -5.07
CA GLU A 153 -17.50 -3.52 -5.96
C GLU A 153 -17.25 -2.83 -7.30
N VAL A 154 -16.10 -3.12 -7.91
CA VAL A 154 -15.72 -2.65 -9.26
C VAL A 154 -15.26 -3.84 -10.08
N GLU A 155 -15.85 -4.05 -11.24
CA GLU A 155 -15.37 -5.03 -12.20
C GLU A 155 -14.19 -4.46 -12.98
N ILE A 156 -13.12 -5.26 -13.06
CA ILE A 156 -11.95 -5.00 -13.90
C ILE A 156 -11.70 -6.24 -14.77
N GLU A 157 -10.78 -6.14 -15.74
CA GLU A 157 -10.48 -7.25 -16.64
C GLU A 157 -10.05 -8.53 -15.89
N GLU A 158 -9.29 -8.38 -14.80
CA GLU A 158 -8.76 -9.47 -13.99
C GLU A 158 -9.76 -10.03 -12.94
N GLY A 159 -10.92 -9.40 -12.77
CA GLY A 159 -11.93 -9.85 -11.79
C GLY A 159 -12.68 -8.71 -11.10
N ILE A 160 -13.01 -8.90 -9.84
CA ILE A 160 -13.75 -7.93 -9.03
C ILE A 160 -12.84 -7.38 -7.94
N ILE A 161 -12.78 -6.05 -7.84
CA ILE A 161 -12.12 -5.33 -6.76
C ILE A 161 -13.16 -4.82 -5.77
N LEU A 162 -12.96 -5.14 -4.50
CA LEU A 162 -13.72 -4.59 -3.41
C LEU A 162 -13.09 -3.26 -2.97
N VAL A 163 -13.80 -2.17 -3.15
CA VAL A 163 -13.35 -0.87 -2.67
C VAL A 163 -13.67 -0.78 -1.19
N ALA A 164 -12.65 -0.57 -0.36
CA ALA A 164 -12.78 -0.49 1.08
C ALA A 164 -12.31 0.87 1.60
N GLU A 165 -12.95 1.35 2.64
CA GLU A 165 -12.65 2.62 3.30
C GLU A 165 -12.54 2.47 4.80
N LYS A 166 -11.74 3.35 5.39
CA LYS A 166 -11.64 3.54 6.84
C LYS A 166 -11.71 5.02 7.17
N GLN A 167 -12.55 5.38 8.12
CA GLN A 167 -12.54 6.71 8.73
C GLN A 167 -11.30 6.85 9.62
N LEU A 168 -10.57 7.94 9.47
CA LEU A 168 -9.36 8.24 10.24
C LEU A 168 -9.63 9.09 11.47
#